data_69074e3ccfba6da29bb4e6c880df5430
#
_entry.id   69074e3ccfba6da29bb4e6c880df5430
#
_cell.length_a   1.000
_cell.length_b   1.000
_cell.length_c   1.000
_cell.angle_alpha   90.00
_cell.angle_beta   90.00
_cell.angle_gamma   90.00
#
_symmetry.space_group_name_H-M   'P 1'
#
loop_
_entity.id
_entity.type
_entity.pdbx_description
1 polymer ?
#
loop_
_entity_poly.entity_id
_entity_poly.type
_entity_poly.pdbx_seq_one_letter_code
_entity_poly.pdbx_strand_id
1 'polypeptide(L)'
;SGADLMSTAYGLNISLRFAFICLSFGMIPALINCILSGFYNVSGRNIWANFIIFLRVFSASCASLFLLLDFGHSPWLFLFFGEMATLIFWFAATGIFHRQSSRFLLLDTSLEHSGKVINFSVNGDAESICNASGKITDFCADNGMSPKQTMRISLALEEIMTLISVKNESAAGFDLRVYSLQGVIGIGIRYGGNEFNPLLYADNDEEYLGIRLIEGMCEQTLYQRTFGTNTVQIFVEGGVCA
;
A
#
# COMPACT_ATOMS: atom_id res chain seq x y z
N SER A 1 -37.09 20.70 21.15
CA SER A 1 -35.92 19.82 21.24
C SER A 1 -34.70 20.62 21.67
N GLY A 2 -33.63 19.94 22.19
CA GLY A 2 -32.41 20.64 22.63
C GLY A 2 -31.74 21.47 21.54
N ALA A 3 -31.88 21.08 20.27
CA ALA A 3 -31.38 21.83 19.11
C ALA A 3 -32.13 23.14 18.87
N ASP A 4 -33.42 23.16 19.11
CA ASP A 4 -34.22 24.39 18.95
C ASP A 4 -33.96 25.38 20.11
N LEU A 5 -33.68 24.87 21.32
CA LEU A 5 -33.26 25.67 22.47
C LEU A 5 -31.91 26.33 22.23
N MET A 6 -30.92 25.63 21.69
CA MET A 6 -29.62 26.20 21.34
C MET A 6 -29.72 27.25 20.25
N SER A 7 -30.49 27.01 19.19
CA SER A 7 -30.67 27.98 18.12
C SER A 7 -31.29 29.29 18.59
N THR A 8 -32.22 29.19 19.52
CA THR A 8 -32.88 30.36 20.14
C THR A 8 -31.94 31.11 21.10
N ALA A 9 -31.13 30.39 21.88
CA ALA A 9 -30.21 30.98 22.86
C ALA A 9 -29.09 31.80 22.19
N TYR A 10 -28.68 31.45 20.96
CA TYR A 10 -27.66 32.14 20.22
C TYR A 10 -28.16 33.09 19.13
N GLY A 11 -29.51 33.31 19.05
CA GLY A 11 -30.12 34.15 18.02
C GLY A 11 -29.93 33.64 16.59
N LEU A 12 -29.50 32.38 16.44
CA LEU A 12 -29.25 31.73 15.17
C LEU A 12 -30.55 31.05 14.71
N ASN A 13 -31.20 31.63 13.74
CA ASN A 13 -32.39 31.06 13.10
C ASN A 13 -32.00 29.88 12.16
N ILE A 14 -31.13 29.00 12.66
CA ILE A 14 -30.53 27.92 11.90
C ILE A 14 -31.03 26.60 12.46
N SER A 15 -31.65 25.79 11.61
CA SER A 15 -32.09 24.44 12.00
C SER A 15 -30.85 23.53 12.20
N LEU A 16 -30.39 23.42 13.44
CA LEU A 16 -29.31 22.52 13.82
C LEU A 16 -29.59 21.05 13.44
N ARG A 17 -30.88 20.64 13.43
CA ARG A 17 -31.28 19.31 12.94
C ARG A 17 -30.86 19.09 11.49
N PHE A 18 -31.09 20.09 10.64
CA PHE A 18 -30.72 20.00 9.23
C PHE A 18 -29.19 19.96 9.05
N ALA A 19 -28.45 20.71 9.87
CA ALA A 19 -27.00 20.66 9.89
C ALA A 19 -26.47 19.25 10.24
N PHE A 20 -27.05 18.60 11.25
CA PHE A 20 -26.66 17.23 11.62
C PHE A 20 -27.00 16.20 10.55
N ILE A 21 -28.13 16.37 9.86
CA ILE A 21 -28.49 15.50 8.74
C ILE A 21 -27.47 15.67 7.59
N CYS A 22 -27.13 16.90 7.20
CA CYS A 22 -26.14 17.18 6.15
C CYS A 22 -24.77 16.62 6.54
N LEU A 23 -24.36 16.79 7.80
CA LEU A 23 -23.10 16.22 8.31
C LEU A 23 -23.09 14.69 8.23
N SER A 24 -24.19 14.03 8.66
CA SER A 24 -24.29 12.58 8.65
C SER A 24 -24.15 12.00 7.23
N PHE A 25 -24.83 12.58 6.24
CA PHE A 25 -24.67 12.16 4.84
C PHE A 25 -23.31 12.53 4.27
N GLY A 26 -22.72 13.65 4.69
CA GLY A 26 -21.38 14.07 4.27
C GLY A 26 -20.25 13.20 4.82
N MET A 27 -20.48 12.48 5.93
CA MET A 27 -19.47 11.60 6.53
C MET A 27 -19.05 10.45 5.61
N ILE A 28 -19.96 9.91 4.80
CA ILE A 28 -19.66 8.79 3.88
C ILE A 28 -18.61 9.20 2.85
N PRO A 29 -18.85 10.24 2.02
CA PRO A 29 -17.84 10.70 1.06
C PRO A 29 -16.57 11.22 1.75
N ALA A 30 -16.68 11.83 2.94
CA ALA A 30 -15.54 12.27 3.73
C ALA A 30 -14.64 11.08 4.13
N LEU A 31 -15.23 9.97 4.57
CA LEU A 31 -14.50 8.75 4.94
C LEU A 31 -13.76 8.19 3.72
N ILE A 32 -14.43 8.11 2.56
CA ILE A 32 -13.82 7.63 1.32
C ILE A 32 -12.63 8.52 0.94
N ASN A 33 -12.79 9.83 0.98
CA ASN A 33 -11.71 10.79 0.69
C ASN A 33 -10.52 10.65 1.67
N CYS A 34 -10.79 10.37 2.97
CA CYS A 34 -9.75 10.09 3.95
C CYS A 34 -8.99 8.80 3.63
N ILE A 35 -9.68 7.73 3.28
CA ILE A 35 -9.07 6.45 2.91
C ILE A 35 -8.19 6.63 1.66
N LEU A 36 -8.69 7.34 0.65
CA LEU A 36 -7.94 7.62 -0.57
C LEU A 36 -6.66 8.42 -0.28
N SER A 37 -6.74 9.50 0.49
CA SER A 37 -5.55 10.29 0.84
C SER A 37 -4.54 9.48 1.66
N GLY A 38 -5.02 8.65 2.61
CA GLY A 38 -4.18 7.74 3.38
C GLY A 38 -3.49 6.70 2.51
N PHE A 39 -4.19 6.10 1.56
CA PHE A 39 -3.64 5.14 0.60
C PHE A 39 -2.50 5.76 -0.24
N TYR A 40 -2.69 6.99 -0.75
CA TYR A 40 -1.64 7.66 -1.53
C TYR A 40 -0.42 8.04 -0.69
N ASN A 41 -0.62 8.41 0.59
CA ASN A 41 0.51 8.64 1.51
C ASN A 41 1.34 7.37 1.73
N VAL A 42 0.69 6.25 2.03
CA VAL A 42 1.37 4.96 2.26
C VAL A 42 2.03 4.44 0.97
N SER A 43 1.44 4.72 -0.19
CA SER A 43 1.99 4.35 -1.50
C SER A 43 3.15 5.24 -1.97
N GLY A 44 3.65 6.16 -1.13
CA GLY A 44 4.73 7.09 -1.48
C GLY A 44 4.34 8.20 -2.48
N ARG A 45 3.04 8.32 -2.78
CA ARG A 45 2.49 9.31 -3.74
C ARG A 45 1.98 10.55 -3.01
N ASN A 46 2.81 11.14 -2.17
CA ASN A 46 2.45 12.23 -1.25
C ASN A 46 1.85 13.47 -1.96
N ILE A 47 2.28 13.77 -3.19
CA ILE A 47 1.74 14.89 -3.98
C ILE A 47 0.23 14.72 -4.21
N TRP A 48 -0.21 13.51 -4.56
CA TRP A 48 -1.62 13.22 -4.78
C TRP A 48 -2.43 13.22 -3.48
N ALA A 49 -1.88 12.69 -2.41
CA ALA A 49 -2.49 12.75 -1.09
C ALA A 49 -2.73 14.21 -0.66
N ASN A 50 -1.70 15.05 -0.75
CA ASN A 50 -1.79 16.47 -0.41
C ASN A 50 -2.77 17.23 -1.33
N PHE A 51 -2.83 16.87 -2.61
CA PHE A 51 -3.77 17.46 -3.55
C PHE A 51 -5.23 17.13 -3.20
N ILE A 52 -5.54 15.89 -2.82
CA ILE A 52 -6.87 15.51 -2.34
C ILE A 52 -7.24 16.29 -1.09
N ILE A 53 -6.32 16.40 -0.13
CA ILE A 53 -6.55 17.14 1.12
C ILE A 53 -6.82 18.61 0.82
N PHE A 54 -6.01 19.23 -0.03
CA PHE A 54 -6.19 20.64 -0.42
C PHE A 54 -7.54 20.86 -1.12
N LEU A 55 -7.89 20.00 -2.09
CA LEU A 55 -9.15 20.08 -2.81
C LEU A 55 -10.33 19.95 -1.85
N ARG A 56 -10.28 19.01 -0.92
CA ARG A 56 -11.31 18.73 0.06
C ARG A 56 -11.50 19.87 1.05
N VAL A 57 -10.42 20.31 1.69
CA VAL A 57 -10.50 21.25 2.81
C VAL A 57 -10.74 22.69 2.32
N PHE A 58 -10.18 23.05 1.18
CA PHE A 58 -10.21 24.43 0.71
C PHE A 58 -11.10 24.63 -0.52
N SER A 59 -10.73 24.09 -1.67
CA SER A 59 -11.34 24.50 -2.94
C SER A 59 -12.79 24.02 -3.09
N ALA A 60 -13.07 22.75 -2.81
CA ALA A 60 -14.41 22.20 -2.96
C ALA A 60 -15.38 22.76 -1.90
N SER A 61 -14.90 22.96 -0.67
CA SER A 61 -15.69 23.54 0.39
C SER A 61 -16.02 25.00 0.13
N CYS A 62 -15.05 25.81 -0.31
CA CYS A 62 -15.28 27.22 -0.66
C CYS A 62 -16.22 27.34 -1.86
N ALA A 63 -15.99 26.58 -2.93
CA ALA A 63 -16.84 26.59 -4.11
C ALA A 63 -18.28 26.20 -3.80
N SER A 64 -18.49 25.15 -3.03
CA SER A 64 -19.84 24.73 -2.65
C SER A 64 -20.54 25.74 -1.74
N LEU A 65 -19.81 26.37 -0.84
CA LEU A 65 -20.37 27.44 0.01
C LEU A 65 -20.82 28.65 -0.84
N PHE A 66 -19.98 29.12 -1.77
CA PHE A 66 -20.33 30.22 -2.67
C PHE A 66 -21.58 29.91 -3.49
N LEU A 67 -21.63 28.73 -4.14
CA LEU A 67 -22.77 28.34 -4.94
C LEU A 67 -24.06 28.26 -4.11
N LEU A 68 -24.00 27.76 -2.89
CA LEU A 68 -25.17 27.61 -2.03
C LEU A 68 -25.70 28.97 -1.54
N LEU A 69 -24.81 29.92 -1.28
CA LEU A 69 -25.18 31.28 -0.88
C LEU A 69 -25.83 32.03 -2.04
N ASP A 70 -25.31 31.92 -3.25
CA ASP A 70 -25.84 32.57 -4.46
C ASP A 70 -27.24 32.06 -4.81
N PHE A 71 -27.50 30.75 -4.63
CA PHE A 71 -28.79 30.14 -4.90
C PHE A 71 -29.76 30.22 -3.72
N GLY A 72 -29.41 30.88 -2.62
CA GLY A 72 -30.28 31.03 -1.45
C GLY A 72 -30.60 29.74 -0.70
N HIS A 73 -29.76 28.73 -0.84
CA HIS A 73 -29.89 27.46 -0.14
C HIS A 73 -29.24 27.52 1.24
N SER A 74 -29.59 26.54 2.08
CA SER A 74 -29.00 26.45 3.43
C SER A 74 -27.49 26.22 3.35
N PRO A 75 -26.67 27.04 4.04
CA PRO A 75 -25.22 26.92 4.02
C PRO A 75 -24.69 25.57 4.49
N TRP A 76 -25.48 24.85 5.30
CA TRP A 76 -25.06 23.54 5.83
C TRP A 76 -24.88 22.43 4.78
N LEU A 77 -25.48 22.63 3.60
CA LEU A 77 -25.32 21.71 2.46
C LEU A 77 -23.87 21.66 1.94
N PHE A 78 -23.05 22.67 2.22
CA PHE A 78 -21.64 22.68 1.79
C PHE A 78 -20.84 21.50 2.36
N LEU A 79 -21.21 21.02 3.56
CA LEU A 79 -20.56 19.86 4.19
C LEU A 79 -20.70 18.59 3.35
N PHE A 80 -21.88 18.42 2.74
CA PHE A 80 -22.13 17.29 1.86
C PHE A 80 -21.55 17.53 0.44
N PHE A 81 -21.87 18.67 -0.16
CA PHE A 81 -21.48 18.95 -1.54
C PHE A 81 -19.98 19.12 -1.72
N GLY A 82 -19.28 19.67 -0.74
CA GLY A 82 -17.83 19.81 -0.78
C GLY A 82 -17.11 18.45 -0.82
N GLU A 83 -17.52 17.51 0.02
CA GLU A 83 -16.96 16.16 0.05
C GLU A 83 -17.34 15.36 -1.21
N MET A 84 -18.58 15.49 -1.67
CA MET A 84 -19.03 14.84 -2.92
C MET A 84 -18.32 15.41 -4.15
N ALA A 85 -18.15 16.72 -4.24
CA ALA A 85 -17.44 17.36 -5.35
C ALA A 85 -15.97 16.89 -5.41
N THR A 86 -15.31 16.77 -4.26
CA THR A 86 -13.96 16.22 -4.18
C THR A 86 -13.90 14.79 -4.70
N LEU A 87 -14.83 13.95 -4.29
CA LEU A 87 -14.90 12.55 -4.69
C LEU A 87 -15.17 12.42 -6.21
N ILE A 88 -16.15 13.17 -6.74
CA ILE A 88 -16.46 13.18 -8.17
C ILE A 88 -15.27 13.67 -8.99
N PHE A 89 -14.64 14.77 -8.56
CA PHE A 89 -13.45 15.29 -9.23
C PHE A 89 -12.33 14.26 -9.26
N TRP A 90 -12.11 13.56 -8.14
CA TRP A 90 -11.11 12.52 -8.05
C TRP A 90 -11.39 11.35 -9.00
N PHE A 91 -12.63 10.84 -9.03
CA PHE A 91 -13.01 9.79 -9.98
C PHE A 91 -12.90 10.22 -11.43
N ALA A 92 -13.29 11.47 -11.75
CA ALA A 92 -13.13 12.02 -13.09
C ALA A 92 -11.65 12.15 -13.48
N ALA A 93 -10.81 12.67 -12.58
CA ALA A 93 -9.38 12.79 -12.80
C ALA A 93 -8.72 11.41 -13.00
N THR A 94 -9.04 10.43 -12.15
CA THR A 94 -8.52 9.06 -12.31
C THR A 94 -8.99 8.42 -13.60
N GLY A 95 -10.25 8.63 -14.02
CA GLY A 95 -10.77 8.13 -15.30
C GLY A 95 -10.06 8.73 -16.53
N ILE A 96 -9.75 10.02 -16.49
CA ILE A 96 -9.04 10.72 -17.56
C ILE A 96 -7.57 10.28 -17.61
N PHE A 97 -6.91 10.26 -16.47
CA PHE A 97 -5.48 9.90 -16.38
C PHE A 97 -5.22 8.41 -16.53
N HIS A 98 -6.16 7.55 -16.14
CA HIS A 98 -6.07 6.10 -16.39
C HIS A 98 -5.99 5.77 -17.89
N ARG A 99 -6.67 6.53 -18.71
CA ARG A 99 -6.63 6.38 -20.16
C ARG A 99 -5.22 6.71 -20.73
N GLN A 100 -4.41 7.45 -20.00
CA GLN A 100 -3.10 7.93 -20.43
C GLN A 100 -1.93 7.22 -19.71
N SER A 101 -2.15 6.65 -18.52
CA SER A 101 -1.13 5.92 -17.74
C SER A 101 -1.79 4.96 -16.75
N SER A 102 -1.46 3.67 -16.84
CA SER A 102 -1.94 2.63 -15.93
C SER A 102 -1.53 2.81 -14.45
N ARG A 103 -0.64 3.76 -14.17
CA ARG A 103 -0.09 4.03 -12.84
C ARG A 103 -1.01 4.82 -11.91
N PHE A 104 -2.17 5.25 -12.38
CA PHE A 104 -3.03 6.16 -11.62
C PHE A 104 -4.11 5.47 -10.79
N LEU A 105 -4.34 4.17 -11.01
CA LEU A 105 -5.35 3.40 -10.28
C LEU A 105 -4.88 3.03 -8.87
N LEU A 106 -5.83 2.85 -7.95
CA LEU A 106 -5.64 2.31 -6.60
C LEU A 106 -4.90 0.97 -6.59
N LEU A 107 -5.09 0.16 -7.63
CA LEU A 107 -4.39 -1.10 -7.87
C LEU A 107 -3.57 -0.96 -9.14
N ASP A 108 -2.26 -0.97 -9.01
CA ASP A 108 -1.37 -1.05 -10.16
C ASP A 108 -1.33 -2.49 -10.66
N THR A 109 -2.25 -2.82 -11.55
CA THR A 109 -2.35 -4.14 -12.19
C THR A 109 -1.39 -4.29 -13.38
N SER A 110 -0.61 -3.27 -13.69
CA SER A 110 0.33 -3.31 -14.81
C SER A 110 1.35 -4.43 -14.68
N LEU A 111 1.81 -4.69 -13.45
CA LEU A 111 2.73 -5.80 -13.16
C LEU A 111 2.05 -7.18 -13.37
N GLU A 112 0.80 -7.33 -12.97
CA GLU A 112 0.06 -8.59 -13.12
C GLU A 112 -0.28 -8.87 -14.58
N HIS A 113 -0.66 -7.85 -15.36
CA HIS A 113 -0.92 -7.96 -16.79
C HIS A 113 0.34 -8.18 -17.63
N SER A 114 1.49 -7.74 -17.17
CA SER A 114 2.77 -7.97 -17.87
C SER A 114 3.32 -9.38 -17.67
N GLY A 115 2.70 -10.21 -16.81
CA GLY A 115 3.18 -11.54 -16.47
C GLY A 115 4.49 -11.56 -15.65
N LYS A 116 4.91 -10.40 -15.16
CA LYS A 116 6.17 -10.24 -14.41
C LYS A 116 5.96 -10.25 -12.89
N VAL A 117 4.94 -10.94 -12.41
CA VAL A 117 4.66 -11.11 -10.97
C VAL A 117 4.21 -12.52 -10.70
N ILE A 118 4.76 -13.12 -9.65
CA ILE A 118 4.25 -14.36 -9.07
C ILE A 118 3.91 -14.14 -7.59
N ASN A 119 2.76 -14.67 -7.18
CA ASN A 119 2.31 -14.67 -5.80
C ASN A 119 1.95 -16.09 -5.40
N PHE A 120 2.45 -16.56 -4.28
CA PHE A 120 2.09 -17.90 -3.77
C PHE A 120 2.37 -18.00 -2.27
N SER A 121 1.62 -18.85 -1.59
CA SER A 121 1.82 -19.15 -0.18
C SER A 121 2.63 -20.43 -0.03
N VAL A 122 3.46 -20.49 1.01
CA VAL A 122 4.39 -21.57 1.32
C VAL A 122 4.21 -21.96 2.77
N ASN A 123 4.15 -23.26 3.05
CA ASN A 123 4.19 -23.74 4.42
C ASN A 123 5.62 -23.66 4.97
N GLY A 124 5.75 -23.63 6.29
CA GLY A 124 7.06 -23.55 6.96
C GLY A 124 7.86 -24.87 6.98
N ASP A 125 7.45 -25.90 6.25
CA ASP A 125 8.18 -27.17 6.14
C ASP A 125 9.28 -27.12 5.08
N ALA A 126 10.32 -27.91 5.26
CA ALA A 126 11.52 -27.87 4.41
C ALA A 126 11.23 -28.20 2.93
N GLU A 127 10.26 -29.10 2.66
CA GLU A 127 9.90 -29.48 1.30
C GLU A 127 9.21 -28.31 0.57
N SER A 128 8.26 -27.64 1.24
CA SER A 128 7.56 -26.49 0.71
C SER A 128 8.50 -25.30 0.46
N ILE A 129 9.48 -25.06 1.36
CA ILE A 129 10.49 -24.04 1.23
C ILE A 129 11.39 -24.32 0.01
N CYS A 130 11.87 -25.55 -0.15
CA CYS A 130 12.69 -25.93 -1.30
C CYS A 130 11.93 -25.77 -2.62
N ASN A 131 10.67 -26.19 -2.66
CA ASN A 131 9.82 -26.02 -3.85
C ASN A 131 9.57 -24.53 -4.19
N ALA A 132 9.42 -23.70 -3.16
CA ALA A 132 9.29 -22.24 -3.34
C ALA A 132 10.56 -21.61 -3.93
N SER A 133 11.70 -22.00 -3.41
CA SER A 133 13.01 -21.59 -3.91
C SER A 133 13.21 -21.94 -5.38
N GLY A 134 12.81 -23.16 -5.80
CA GLY A 134 12.81 -23.56 -7.19
C GLY A 134 11.97 -22.66 -8.09
N LYS A 135 10.71 -22.34 -7.70
CA LYS A 135 9.84 -21.42 -8.46
C LYS A 135 10.44 -20.03 -8.60
N ILE A 136 11.11 -19.53 -7.57
CA ILE A 136 11.77 -18.22 -7.61
C ILE A 136 12.99 -18.26 -8.54
N THR A 137 13.72 -19.37 -8.51
CA THR A 137 14.85 -19.62 -9.42
C THR A 137 14.40 -19.54 -10.89
N ASP A 138 13.33 -20.24 -11.24
CA ASP A 138 12.77 -20.22 -12.58
C ASP A 138 12.32 -18.81 -12.97
N PHE A 139 11.62 -18.11 -12.08
CA PHE A 139 11.18 -16.74 -12.31
C PHE A 139 12.36 -15.79 -12.54
N CYS A 140 13.42 -15.88 -11.73
CA CYS A 140 14.60 -15.04 -11.88
C CYS A 140 15.32 -15.31 -13.20
N ALA A 141 15.45 -16.56 -13.59
CA ALA A 141 16.05 -16.96 -14.88
C ALA A 141 15.24 -16.43 -16.08
N ASP A 142 13.92 -16.57 -16.05
CA ASP A 142 13.00 -16.08 -17.08
C ASP A 142 13.01 -14.53 -17.21
N ASN A 143 13.41 -13.83 -16.15
CA ASN A 143 13.53 -12.38 -16.13
C ASN A 143 14.98 -11.87 -16.32
N GLY A 144 15.87 -12.72 -16.84
CA GLY A 144 17.19 -12.30 -17.33
C GLY A 144 18.28 -12.20 -16.26
N MET A 145 18.06 -12.79 -15.07
CA MET A 145 19.14 -12.88 -14.08
C MET A 145 20.19 -13.91 -14.45
N SER A 146 21.44 -13.63 -14.12
CA SER A 146 22.52 -14.60 -14.32
C SER A 146 22.35 -15.82 -13.41
N PRO A 147 22.78 -17.03 -13.83
CA PRO A 147 22.67 -18.23 -13.01
C PRO A 147 23.31 -18.09 -11.62
N LYS A 148 24.40 -17.32 -11.54
CA LYS A 148 25.10 -17.05 -10.29
C LYS A 148 24.26 -16.22 -9.32
N GLN A 149 23.58 -15.18 -9.82
CA GLN A 149 22.68 -14.34 -9.03
C GLN A 149 21.45 -15.13 -8.59
N THR A 150 20.84 -15.86 -9.52
CA THR A 150 19.67 -16.69 -9.27
C THR A 150 19.94 -17.72 -8.15
N MET A 151 21.07 -18.42 -8.21
CA MET A 151 21.47 -19.38 -7.18
C MET A 151 21.67 -18.72 -5.81
N ARG A 152 22.25 -17.53 -5.74
CA ARG A 152 22.45 -16.80 -4.48
C ARG A 152 21.13 -16.34 -3.87
N ILE A 153 20.21 -15.85 -4.70
CA ILE A 153 18.87 -15.48 -4.26
C ILE A 153 18.12 -16.69 -3.69
N SER A 154 18.15 -17.81 -4.41
CA SER A 154 17.55 -19.07 -4.00
C SER A 154 18.04 -19.51 -2.63
N LEU A 155 19.36 -19.60 -2.46
CA LEU A 155 19.98 -20.01 -1.19
C LEU A 155 19.59 -19.06 -0.03
N ALA A 156 19.67 -17.76 -0.26
CA ALA A 156 19.32 -16.79 0.77
C ALA A 156 17.85 -16.85 1.17
N LEU A 157 16.94 -17.07 0.23
CA LEU A 157 15.52 -17.21 0.53
C LEU A 157 15.21 -18.49 1.31
N GLU A 158 15.86 -19.60 0.99
CA GLU A 158 15.77 -20.83 1.77
C GLU A 158 16.25 -20.61 3.21
N GLU A 159 17.38 -19.97 3.40
CA GLU A 159 17.92 -19.67 4.73
C GLU A 159 17.00 -18.73 5.51
N ILE A 160 16.52 -17.65 4.89
CA ILE A 160 15.59 -16.70 5.54
C ILE A 160 14.30 -17.41 5.98
N MET A 161 13.68 -18.18 5.10
CA MET A 161 12.43 -18.89 5.43
C MET A 161 12.66 -19.98 6.48
N THR A 162 13.76 -20.69 6.41
CA THR A 162 14.14 -21.71 7.40
C THR A 162 14.42 -21.07 8.76
N LEU A 163 15.16 -19.96 8.80
CA LEU A 163 15.45 -19.20 10.02
C LEU A 163 14.17 -18.71 10.68
N ILE A 164 13.24 -18.15 9.89
CA ILE A 164 11.93 -17.70 10.40
C ILE A 164 11.15 -18.90 10.96
N SER A 165 11.10 -20.03 10.25
CA SER A 165 10.38 -21.22 10.71
C SER A 165 10.94 -21.79 12.02
N VAL A 166 12.26 -21.74 12.21
CA VAL A 166 12.93 -22.27 13.42
C VAL A 166 12.81 -21.29 14.59
N LYS A 167 12.99 -19.99 14.35
CA LYS A 167 13.05 -19.00 15.42
C LYS A 167 11.71 -18.36 15.77
N ASN A 168 10.74 -18.41 14.86
CA ASN A 168 9.40 -17.87 15.05
C ASN A 168 8.35 -18.98 14.95
N GLU A 169 8.26 -19.81 16.00
CA GLU A 169 7.35 -20.98 16.08
C GLU A 169 5.88 -20.66 15.79
N SER A 170 5.49 -19.38 15.92
CA SER A 170 4.15 -18.91 15.61
C SER A 170 3.94 -18.61 14.11
N ALA A 171 4.98 -18.68 13.28
CA ALA A 171 4.88 -18.47 11.84
C ALA A 171 4.46 -19.77 11.16
N ALA A 172 3.16 -19.93 10.88
CA ALA A 172 2.61 -21.15 10.26
C ALA A 172 2.95 -21.27 8.77
N GLY A 173 3.41 -20.22 8.12
CA GLY A 173 3.74 -20.17 6.69
C GLY A 173 4.11 -18.76 6.22
N PHE A 174 4.38 -18.68 4.92
CA PHE A 174 4.85 -17.46 4.25
C PHE A 174 3.96 -17.13 3.06
N ASP A 175 3.70 -15.85 2.84
CA ASP A 175 3.18 -15.32 1.59
C ASP A 175 4.33 -14.66 0.83
N LEU A 176 4.63 -15.19 -0.33
CA LEU A 176 5.70 -14.73 -1.20
C LEU A 176 5.15 -13.95 -2.37
N ARG A 177 5.71 -12.80 -2.63
CA ARG A 177 5.47 -12.00 -3.83
C ARG A 177 6.79 -11.69 -4.49
N VAL A 178 6.97 -12.16 -5.72
CA VAL A 178 8.16 -11.86 -6.53
C VAL A 178 7.72 -11.11 -7.78
N TYR A 179 8.39 -10.03 -8.11
CA TYR A 179 8.10 -9.24 -9.30
C TYR A 179 9.36 -8.71 -9.95
N SER A 180 9.29 -8.50 -11.26
CA SER A 180 10.34 -7.85 -12.04
C SER A 180 9.84 -6.53 -12.58
N LEU A 181 10.55 -5.44 -12.29
CA LEU A 181 10.23 -4.10 -12.76
C LEU A 181 11.49 -3.35 -13.16
N GLN A 182 11.58 -2.96 -14.44
CA GLN A 182 12.68 -2.14 -14.96
C GLN A 182 14.08 -2.72 -14.68
N GLY A 183 14.22 -4.05 -14.71
CA GLY A 183 15.50 -4.72 -14.46
C GLY A 183 15.80 -4.98 -12.97
N VAL A 184 14.93 -4.56 -12.07
CA VAL A 184 15.03 -4.89 -10.64
C VAL A 184 14.05 -6.01 -10.31
N ILE A 185 14.52 -7.01 -9.57
CA ILE A 185 13.66 -8.04 -9.00
C ILE A 185 13.37 -7.70 -7.54
N GLY A 186 12.10 -7.50 -7.24
CA GLY A 186 11.61 -7.30 -5.89
C GLY A 186 11.03 -8.58 -5.33
N ILE A 187 11.45 -8.96 -4.12
CA ILE A 187 10.99 -10.14 -3.40
C ILE A 187 10.41 -9.70 -2.06
N GLY A 188 9.14 -9.99 -1.84
CA GLY A 188 8.46 -9.73 -0.58
C GLY A 188 8.12 -11.04 0.12
N ILE A 189 8.51 -11.18 1.38
CA ILE A 189 8.20 -12.32 2.25
C ILE A 189 7.33 -11.79 3.38
N ARG A 190 6.10 -12.29 3.52
CA ARG A 190 5.19 -11.97 4.62
C ARG A 190 4.98 -13.18 5.50
N TYR A 191 5.00 -12.98 6.82
CA TYR A 191 4.77 -14.05 7.79
C TYR A 191 4.16 -13.50 9.08
N GLY A 192 3.38 -14.34 9.75
CA GLY A 192 2.75 -14.05 11.02
C GLY A 192 3.70 -14.24 12.20
N GLY A 193 3.12 -14.26 13.41
CA GLY A 193 3.82 -14.57 14.64
C GLY A 193 4.43 -13.38 15.35
N ASN A 194 5.44 -13.65 16.15
CA ASN A 194 6.14 -12.62 16.94
C ASN A 194 6.94 -11.69 16.03
N GLU A 195 7.32 -10.52 16.57
CA GLU A 195 8.24 -9.63 15.88
C GLU A 195 9.59 -10.32 15.72
N PHE A 196 10.01 -10.50 14.49
CA PHE A 196 11.26 -11.17 14.19
C PHE A 196 11.81 -10.65 12.86
N ASN A 197 13.01 -10.09 12.90
CA ASN A 197 13.73 -9.63 11.71
C ASN A 197 14.87 -10.60 11.37
N PRO A 198 14.74 -11.44 10.35
CA PRO A 198 15.79 -12.40 9.99
C PRO A 198 17.08 -11.73 9.48
N LEU A 199 17.00 -10.52 8.94
CA LEU A 199 18.16 -9.81 8.39
C LEU A 199 19.18 -9.43 9.48
N LEU A 200 18.75 -9.26 10.74
CA LEU A 200 19.67 -8.96 11.85
C LEU A 200 20.57 -10.13 12.25
N TYR A 201 20.31 -11.33 11.73
CA TYR A 201 21.13 -12.52 12.00
C TYR A 201 22.30 -12.68 11.03
N ALA A 202 22.37 -11.90 9.96
CA ALA A 202 23.45 -11.93 9.00
C ALA A 202 24.82 -11.60 9.61
N ASP A 203 24.85 -10.72 10.61
CA ASP A 203 26.09 -10.23 11.21
C ASP A 203 26.66 -11.14 12.30
N ASN A 204 25.85 -12.03 12.88
CA ASN A 204 26.20 -12.68 14.15
C ASN A 204 26.61 -14.16 14.03
N ASP A 205 26.36 -14.82 12.89
CA ASP A 205 26.59 -16.26 12.77
C ASP A 205 27.18 -16.63 11.40
N GLU A 206 28.27 -17.42 11.41
CA GLU A 206 28.86 -17.99 10.19
C GLU A 206 27.91 -18.98 9.48
N GLU A 207 26.83 -19.37 10.15
CA GLU A 207 25.83 -20.34 9.68
C GLU A 207 24.88 -19.80 8.60
N TYR A 208 24.71 -18.46 8.51
CA TYR A 208 23.75 -17.83 7.58
C TYR A 208 24.43 -17.14 6.39
N LEU A 209 25.14 -17.95 5.60
CA LEU A 209 25.91 -17.47 4.44
C LEU A 209 25.04 -16.81 3.36
N GLY A 210 23.85 -17.35 3.10
CA GLY A 210 22.95 -16.85 2.08
C GLY A 210 22.41 -15.45 2.39
N ILE A 211 22.07 -15.17 3.67
CA ILE A 211 21.62 -13.84 4.09
C ILE A 211 22.76 -12.81 3.88
N ARG A 212 23.99 -13.16 4.21
CA ARG A 212 25.18 -12.30 3.94
C ARG A 212 25.41 -12.08 2.45
N LEU A 213 25.22 -13.11 1.63
CA LEU A 213 25.39 -13.01 0.19
C LEU A 213 24.34 -12.09 -0.44
N ILE A 214 23.10 -12.08 0.09
CA ILE A 214 22.04 -11.21 -0.42
C ILE A 214 22.30 -9.76 -0.04
N GLU A 215 22.79 -9.46 1.16
CA GLU A 215 23.16 -8.10 1.56
C GLU A 215 24.23 -7.49 0.65
N GLY A 216 25.19 -8.30 0.19
CA GLY A 216 26.21 -7.88 -0.76
C GLY A 216 25.73 -7.72 -2.21
N MET A 217 24.51 -8.15 -2.53
CA MET A 217 23.91 -8.12 -3.87
C MET A 217 22.71 -7.21 -3.99
N CYS A 218 22.10 -6.84 -2.87
CA CYS A 218 20.88 -6.06 -2.84
C CYS A 218 21.18 -4.57 -2.87
N GLU A 219 20.42 -3.83 -3.66
CA GLU A 219 20.37 -2.38 -3.57
C GLU A 219 19.77 -1.93 -2.25
N GLN A 220 18.76 -2.66 -1.78
CA GLN A 220 18.04 -2.34 -0.57
C GLN A 220 17.36 -3.58 0.00
N THR A 221 17.45 -3.71 1.32
CA THR A 221 16.65 -4.63 2.12
C THR A 221 15.81 -3.84 3.12
N LEU A 222 14.56 -4.22 3.32
CA LEU A 222 13.65 -3.54 4.23
C LEU A 222 12.90 -4.56 5.08
N TYR A 223 12.87 -4.32 6.39
CA TYR A 223 11.98 -5.03 7.30
C TYR A 223 10.94 -4.08 7.86
N GLN A 224 9.69 -4.52 7.88
CA GLN A 224 8.57 -3.77 8.44
C GLN A 224 7.61 -4.70 9.15
N ARG A 225 7.08 -4.27 10.30
CA ARG A 225 5.95 -4.92 10.97
C ARG A 225 4.72 -4.02 10.94
N THR A 226 3.60 -4.57 10.45
CA THR A 226 2.34 -3.83 10.34
C THR A 226 1.18 -4.75 10.70
N PHE A 227 0.34 -4.35 11.66
CA PHE A 227 -0.84 -5.10 12.12
C PHE A 227 -0.55 -6.57 12.47
N GLY A 228 0.58 -6.84 13.14
CA GLY A 228 0.97 -8.19 13.56
C GLY A 228 1.59 -9.06 12.46
N THR A 229 1.73 -8.54 11.25
CA THR A 229 2.39 -9.22 10.12
C THR A 229 3.79 -8.65 9.92
N ASN A 230 4.78 -9.52 9.86
CA ASN A 230 6.15 -9.18 9.49
C ASN A 230 6.29 -9.21 7.97
N THR A 231 7.03 -8.28 7.42
CA THR A 231 7.32 -8.20 5.98
C THR A 231 8.79 -7.93 5.77
N VAL A 232 9.47 -8.78 5.04
CA VAL A 232 10.83 -8.58 4.53
C VAL A 232 10.72 -8.27 3.05
N GLN A 233 11.39 -7.21 2.60
CA GLN A 233 11.48 -6.85 1.18
C GLN A 233 12.95 -6.81 0.77
N ILE A 234 13.24 -7.39 -0.37
CA ILE A 234 14.59 -7.54 -0.92
C ILE A 234 14.53 -7.07 -2.37
N PHE A 235 15.40 -6.14 -2.74
CA PHE A 235 15.50 -5.60 -4.09
C PHE A 235 16.88 -5.92 -4.67
N VAL A 236 16.89 -6.66 -5.78
CA VAL A 236 18.10 -7.10 -6.45
C VAL A 236 18.11 -6.55 -7.87
N GLU A 237 19.18 -5.86 -8.26
CA GLU A 237 19.37 -5.48 -9.66
C GLU A 237 19.61 -6.73 -10.52
N GLY A 238 18.76 -6.90 -11.53
CA GLY A 238 19.01 -7.84 -12.61
C GLY A 238 20.14 -7.29 -13.46
N GLY A 239 21.27 -7.96 -13.46
CA GLY A 239 22.33 -7.60 -14.40
C GLY A 239 21.78 -7.65 -15.82
N VAL A 240 21.70 -6.52 -16.49
CA VAL A 240 21.45 -6.48 -17.93
C VAL A 240 22.62 -7.26 -18.55
N CYS A 241 22.34 -8.47 -19.05
CA CYS A 241 23.30 -9.14 -19.94
C CYS A 241 23.45 -8.23 -21.17
N ALA A 242 24.57 -7.52 -21.22
CA ALA A 242 25.00 -6.77 -22.38
C ALA A 242 25.36 -7.73 -23.55
#